data_347a631ce9b297ef915c902957c1e48f
#
_entry.id   347a631ce9b297ef915c902957c1e48f
#
_cell.length_a   1.000
_cell.length_b   1.000
_cell.length_c   1.000
_cell.angle_alpha   90.00
_cell.angle_beta   90.00
_cell.angle_gamma   90.00
#
_symmetry.space_group_name_H-M   'P 1'
#
loop_
_entity.id
_entity.type
_entity.pdbx_description
1 polymer ?
#
loop_
_entity_poly.entity_id
_entity_poly.type
_entity_poly.pdbx_seq_one_letter_code
_entity_poly.pdbx_strand_id
1 'polypeptide(L)'
;MQAALESDTLYNKQQQMRDAYERTQRVRAGLALHKDRRIAVQFGRILERWEAILFQQLVELKDRESIPNVYVVGNPLATNSKVFKGRHDLFLALERELATAAEQRPALLLVGGRRCGKTSTIKQLPVRLGPRLIPVEVDMHDAVNAEGASGLLSNLAKQIRENALTHRRLKLPELTRDALAVDPYPIFGEWLAQVEAALGERWLLLCLDEYERLQEMLDDGRIDRRIFGYLRHLIQHHPQITILLSGSHTLLDLPPMWSDYFINVRTLKIGHLNEDEARELIVRPIEDFPLTYEPDAVEHILTVTGCQPYLVQATCRDLVHMLNEQNRTYATLADVERAFTSVLTHDESYFSQLWKDADDIQWAAMRAIALGQDVQRLGDPAIVDAALGKLVRRDILVKTANGYRFRAELVRRWVEQQDHPARSP
;
A
#
# COMPACT_ATOMS: atom_id res chain seq x y z
N MET A 1 29.53 -7.20 8.33
CA MET A 1 29.96 -6.90 9.72
C MET A 1 29.89 -5.39 10.02
N GLN A 2 30.51 -4.52 9.25
CA GLN A 2 30.44 -3.06 9.49
C GLN A 2 28.99 -2.55 9.50
N ALA A 3 28.18 -2.89 8.51
CA ALA A 3 26.77 -2.54 8.47
C ALA A 3 25.96 -3.05 9.68
N ALA A 4 26.34 -4.22 10.23
CA ALA A 4 25.71 -4.77 11.43
C ALA A 4 26.10 -4.00 12.71
N LEU A 5 27.31 -3.47 12.77
CA LEU A 5 27.77 -2.65 13.90
C LEU A 5 27.18 -1.24 13.87
N GLU A 6 26.89 -0.74 12.68
CA GLU A 6 26.31 0.59 12.42
C GLU A 6 24.78 0.59 12.45
N SER A 7 24.15 -0.58 12.63
CA SER A 7 22.69 -0.69 12.66
C SER A 7 22.10 -0.15 13.95
N ASP A 8 21.07 0.67 13.85
CA ASP A 8 20.44 1.35 14.97
C ASP A 8 19.58 0.45 15.86
N THR A 9 19.13 -0.72 15.36
CA THR A 9 18.25 -1.61 16.11
C THR A 9 18.88 -2.96 16.40
N LEU A 10 18.63 -3.51 17.60
CA LEU A 10 19.11 -4.82 18.02
C LEU A 10 18.69 -5.93 17.05
N TYR A 11 17.45 -5.89 16.58
CA TYR A 11 16.92 -6.84 15.60
C TYR A 11 17.72 -6.82 14.29
N ASN A 12 17.93 -5.62 13.72
CA ASN A 12 18.69 -5.49 12.49
C ASN A 12 20.15 -5.90 12.68
N LYS A 13 20.75 -5.60 13.84
CA LYS A 13 22.09 -6.10 14.20
C LYS A 13 22.15 -7.61 14.17
N GLN A 14 21.18 -8.28 14.79
CA GLN A 14 21.11 -9.74 14.81
C GLN A 14 20.94 -10.32 13.39
N GLN A 15 20.04 -9.78 12.58
CA GLN A 15 19.82 -10.26 11.21
C GLN A 15 21.06 -10.07 10.33
N GLN A 16 21.65 -8.90 10.33
CA GLN A 16 22.85 -8.63 9.53
C GLN A 16 24.06 -9.44 9.99
N MET A 17 24.18 -9.69 11.28
CA MET A 17 25.24 -10.54 11.83
C MET A 17 25.04 -12.01 11.42
N ARG A 18 23.79 -12.50 11.44
CA ARG A 18 23.43 -13.84 10.95
C ARG A 18 23.73 -14.00 9.46
N ASP A 19 23.31 -13.02 8.65
CA ASP A 19 23.61 -13.01 7.21
C ASP A 19 25.12 -13.02 6.94
N ALA A 20 25.89 -12.24 7.70
CA ALA A 20 27.34 -12.24 7.59
C ALA A 20 27.95 -13.61 7.93
N TYR A 21 27.45 -14.24 9.00
CA TYR A 21 27.89 -15.56 9.42
C TYR A 21 27.60 -16.62 8.35
N GLU A 22 26.39 -16.68 7.82
CA GLU A 22 25.99 -17.62 6.76
C GLU A 22 26.76 -17.41 5.46
N ARG A 23 27.03 -16.15 5.09
CA ARG A 23 27.86 -15.82 3.92
C ARG A 23 29.29 -16.30 4.11
N THR A 24 29.86 -16.11 5.30
CA THR A 24 31.21 -16.57 5.61
C THR A 24 31.32 -18.09 5.53
N GLN A 25 30.32 -18.83 6.03
CA GLN A 25 30.25 -20.28 5.89
C GLN A 25 30.18 -20.74 4.44
N ARG A 26 29.34 -20.08 3.62
CA ARG A 26 29.22 -20.40 2.18
C ARG A 26 30.53 -20.17 1.43
N VAL A 27 31.21 -19.06 1.71
CA VAL A 27 32.52 -18.77 1.12
C VAL A 27 33.55 -19.80 1.54
N ARG A 28 33.58 -20.20 2.81
CA ARG A 28 34.51 -21.26 3.31
C ARG A 28 34.26 -22.63 2.66
N ALA A 29 32.98 -23.00 2.52
CA ALA A 29 32.61 -24.23 1.82
C ALA A 29 33.04 -24.19 0.32
N GLY A 30 32.90 -23.05 -0.33
CA GLY A 30 33.39 -22.87 -1.71
C GLY A 30 34.91 -22.92 -1.84
N LEU A 31 35.65 -22.40 -0.84
CA LEU A 31 37.12 -22.48 -0.80
C LEU A 31 37.65 -23.89 -0.67
N ALA A 32 36.94 -24.81 0.02
CA ALA A 32 37.31 -26.20 0.11
C ALA A 32 37.40 -26.92 -1.25
N LEU A 33 36.73 -26.40 -2.26
CA LEU A 33 36.72 -26.88 -3.64
C LEU A 33 37.72 -26.15 -4.55
N HIS A 34 38.49 -25.19 -4.01
CA HIS A 34 39.39 -24.35 -4.82
C HIS A 34 40.63 -25.14 -5.25
N LYS A 35 41.00 -24.97 -6.52
CA LYS A 35 42.13 -25.72 -7.16
C LYS A 35 43.50 -25.43 -6.51
N ASP A 36 43.74 -24.20 -6.06
CA ASP A 36 44.96 -23.81 -5.38
C ASP A 36 44.83 -24.06 -3.85
N ARG A 37 45.51 -25.11 -3.41
CA ARG A 37 45.49 -25.60 -2.01
C ARG A 37 46.12 -24.62 -1.01
N ARG A 38 47.07 -23.77 -1.45
CA ARG A 38 47.69 -22.73 -0.58
C ARG A 38 46.73 -21.63 -0.29
N ILE A 39 46.02 -21.16 -1.31
CA ILE A 39 44.94 -20.14 -1.16
C ILE A 39 43.85 -20.70 -0.24
N ALA A 40 43.39 -21.93 -0.50
CA ALA A 40 42.34 -22.54 0.30
C ALA A 40 42.71 -22.63 1.80
N VAL A 41 43.96 -23.00 2.13
CA VAL A 41 44.40 -23.11 3.54
C VAL A 41 44.54 -21.72 4.20
N GLN A 42 45.13 -20.74 3.53
CA GLN A 42 45.32 -19.41 4.11
C GLN A 42 44.00 -18.67 4.34
N PHE A 43 43.16 -18.62 3.33
CA PHE A 43 41.85 -17.97 3.45
C PHE A 43 40.88 -18.76 4.35
N GLY A 44 40.99 -20.12 4.36
CA GLY A 44 40.22 -20.96 5.24
C GLY A 44 40.42 -20.59 6.72
N ARG A 45 41.68 -20.41 7.17
CA ARG A 45 42.01 -19.98 8.54
C ARG A 45 41.48 -18.59 8.89
N ILE A 46 41.47 -17.66 7.91
CA ILE A 46 40.92 -16.33 8.12
C ILE A 46 39.40 -16.41 8.32
N LEU A 47 38.71 -17.17 7.47
CA LEU A 47 37.27 -17.35 7.55
C LEU A 47 36.85 -18.10 8.82
N GLU A 48 37.62 -19.08 9.28
CA GLU A 48 37.38 -19.74 10.57
C GLU A 48 37.44 -18.76 11.75
N ARG A 49 38.40 -17.85 11.74
CA ARG A 49 38.44 -16.77 12.76
C ARG A 49 37.25 -15.84 12.68
N TRP A 50 36.84 -15.46 11.48
CA TRP A 50 35.67 -14.63 11.28
C TRP A 50 34.39 -15.31 11.72
N GLU A 51 34.22 -16.60 11.39
CA GLU A 51 33.10 -17.41 11.88
C GLU A 51 33.06 -17.46 13.41
N ALA A 52 34.18 -17.66 14.07
CA ALA A 52 34.24 -17.69 15.53
C ALA A 52 33.85 -16.35 16.14
N ILE A 53 34.33 -15.20 15.57
CA ILE A 53 33.98 -13.85 16.03
C ILE A 53 32.48 -13.58 15.79
N LEU A 54 31.99 -13.89 14.60
CA LEU A 54 30.58 -13.66 14.25
C LEU A 54 29.66 -14.53 15.11
N PHE A 55 30.04 -15.78 15.38
CA PHE A 55 29.28 -16.66 16.24
C PHE A 55 29.25 -16.17 17.69
N GLN A 56 30.38 -15.72 18.23
CA GLN A 56 30.43 -15.15 19.58
C GLN A 56 29.54 -13.91 19.68
N GLN A 57 29.60 -13.00 18.70
CA GLN A 57 28.76 -11.82 18.65
C GLN A 57 27.26 -12.18 18.50
N LEU A 58 26.92 -13.23 17.75
CA LEU A 58 25.54 -13.72 17.66
C LEU A 58 25.05 -14.28 19.00
N VAL A 59 25.89 -14.99 19.75
CA VAL A 59 25.55 -15.48 21.09
C VAL A 59 25.30 -14.30 22.04
N GLU A 60 26.22 -13.31 22.07
CA GLU A 60 26.06 -12.11 22.90
C GLU A 60 24.79 -11.31 22.57
N LEU A 61 24.43 -11.23 21.28
CA LEU A 61 23.20 -10.56 20.83
C LEU A 61 21.94 -11.41 21.10
N LYS A 62 22.07 -12.74 21.14
CA LYS A 62 20.95 -13.66 21.40
C LYS A 62 20.48 -13.59 22.85
N ASP A 63 21.36 -13.29 23.78
CA ASP A 63 21.04 -13.13 25.19
C ASP A 63 20.25 -11.83 25.48
N ARG A 64 20.08 -10.97 24.46
CA ARG A 64 19.26 -9.78 24.55
C ARG A 64 17.89 -10.07 23.96
N GLU A 65 16.84 -9.78 24.71
CA GLU A 65 15.47 -9.83 24.18
C GLU A 65 15.31 -8.82 23.05
N SER A 66 14.77 -9.29 21.91
CA SER A 66 14.51 -8.44 20.76
C SER A 66 13.16 -8.74 20.13
N ILE A 67 12.42 -7.68 19.84
CA ILE A 67 11.16 -7.75 19.13
C ILE A 67 11.43 -7.52 17.64
N PRO A 68 11.05 -8.45 16.73
CA PRO A 68 11.18 -8.20 15.30
C PRO A 68 10.31 -7.02 14.87
N ASN A 69 10.91 -5.97 14.33
CA ASN A 69 10.15 -4.85 13.78
C ASN A 69 9.69 -5.20 12.37
N VAL A 70 8.51 -5.79 12.27
CA VAL A 70 7.91 -6.31 11.04
C VAL A 70 6.99 -5.29 10.35
N TYR A 71 6.72 -4.18 10.99
CA TYR A 71 5.79 -3.16 10.50
C TYR A 71 6.37 -2.39 9.32
N VAL A 72 5.58 -2.26 8.26
CA VAL A 72 5.97 -1.59 7.01
C VAL A 72 5.22 -0.27 6.89
N VAL A 73 5.93 0.82 7.00
CA VAL A 73 5.36 2.17 6.93
C VAL A 73 5.81 2.86 5.65
N GLY A 74 4.86 3.48 4.96
CA GLY A 74 5.16 4.25 3.74
C GLY A 74 5.04 3.46 2.45
N ASN A 75 5.50 2.22 2.39
CA ASN A 75 5.45 1.37 1.21
C ASN A 75 4.24 0.41 1.24
N PRO A 76 3.71 0.03 0.06
CA PRO A 76 2.72 -1.04 -0.02
C PRO A 76 3.29 -2.38 0.48
N LEU A 77 2.46 -3.16 1.15
CA LEU A 77 2.83 -4.49 1.60
C LEU A 77 3.04 -5.42 0.39
N ALA A 78 4.16 -6.14 0.39
CA ALA A 78 4.46 -7.11 -0.65
C ALA A 78 3.43 -8.26 -0.69
N THR A 79 3.31 -8.93 -1.84
CA THR A 79 2.58 -10.19 -1.97
C THR A 79 3.10 -11.19 -0.94
N ASN A 80 2.25 -11.91 -0.26
CA ASN A 80 2.59 -12.82 0.85
C ASN A 80 3.09 -12.15 2.14
N SER A 81 2.95 -10.84 2.32
CA SER A 81 3.29 -10.19 3.57
C SER A 81 2.46 -10.76 4.73
N LYS A 82 3.12 -11.27 5.76
CA LYS A 82 2.46 -11.80 6.97
C LYS A 82 1.76 -10.70 7.78
N VAL A 83 2.17 -9.45 7.58
CA VAL A 83 1.61 -8.26 8.24
C VAL A 83 0.32 -7.78 7.56
N PHE A 84 -0.02 -8.33 6.39
CA PHE A 84 -1.31 -8.03 5.77
C PHE A 84 -2.42 -8.79 6.51
N LYS A 85 -3.21 -8.07 7.30
CA LYS A 85 -4.29 -8.61 8.12
C LYS A 85 -5.65 -8.20 7.57
N GLY A 86 -6.62 -9.09 7.76
CA GLY A 86 -8.02 -8.82 7.51
C GLY A 86 -8.43 -8.69 6.03
N ARG A 87 -9.40 -7.80 5.79
CA ARG A 87 -9.98 -7.53 4.46
C ARG A 87 -10.76 -8.70 3.88
N HIS A 88 -11.19 -9.66 4.68
CA HIS A 88 -11.93 -10.82 4.20
C HIS A 88 -13.23 -10.44 3.50
N ASP A 89 -13.96 -9.47 4.05
CA ASP A 89 -15.18 -8.90 3.50
C ASP A 89 -14.97 -8.28 2.11
N LEU A 90 -13.86 -7.55 1.93
CA LEU A 90 -13.49 -6.95 0.66
C LEU A 90 -13.15 -8.02 -0.40
N PHE A 91 -12.36 -9.04 -0.04
CA PHE A 91 -12.05 -10.12 -0.97
C PHE A 91 -13.30 -10.94 -1.34
N LEU A 92 -14.19 -11.21 -0.38
CA LEU A 92 -15.48 -11.85 -0.65
C LEU A 92 -16.36 -11.00 -1.56
N ALA A 93 -16.39 -9.68 -1.37
CA ALA A 93 -17.13 -8.78 -2.24
C ALA A 93 -16.54 -8.77 -3.66
N LEU A 94 -15.20 -8.72 -3.79
CA LEU A 94 -14.51 -8.83 -5.08
C LEU A 94 -14.85 -10.15 -5.79
N GLU A 95 -14.76 -11.27 -5.09
CA GLU A 95 -15.10 -12.59 -5.65
C GLU A 95 -16.56 -12.66 -6.12
N ARG A 96 -17.50 -12.13 -5.36
CA ARG A 96 -18.91 -12.08 -5.74
C ARG A 96 -19.12 -11.26 -7.01
N GLU A 97 -18.56 -10.07 -7.11
CA GLU A 97 -18.68 -9.23 -8.29
C GLU A 97 -18.03 -9.89 -9.52
N LEU A 98 -16.88 -10.55 -9.34
CA LEU A 98 -16.18 -11.27 -10.40
C LEU A 98 -16.89 -12.58 -10.83
N ALA A 99 -17.66 -13.19 -9.93
CA ALA A 99 -18.41 -14.41 -10.21
C ALA A 99 -19.76 -14.17 -10.91
N THR A 100 -20.30 -12.93 -10.83
CA THR A 100 -21.71 -12.64 -11.12
C THR A 100 -22.08 -12.67 -12.61
N ALA A 101 -21.17 -12.66 -13.56
CA ALA A 101 -21.53 -12.80 -14.98
C ALA A 101 -20.34 -13.23 -15.82
N ALA A 102 -20.37 -14.48 -16.27
CA ALA A 102 -19.33 -15.00 -17.18
C ALA A 102 -19.26 -14.24 -18.51
N GLU A 103 -20.36 -13.62 -18.96
CA GLU A 103 -20.45 -12.96 -20.26
C GLU A 103 -20.30 -11.44 -20.23
N GLN A 104 -20.57 -10.78 -19.10
CA GLN A 104 -20.43 -9.32 -18.95
C GLN A 104 -20.03 -8.95 -17.52
N ARG A 105 -18.74 -9.04 -17.20
CA ARG A 105 -18.26 -8.59 -15.90
C ARG A 105 -18.28 -7.09 -15.80
N PRO A 106 -18.83 -6.52 -14.70
CA PRO A 106 -18.80 -5.09 -14.49
C PRO A 106 -17.34 -4.63 -14.26
N ALA A 107 -17.03 -3.41 -14.69
CA ALA A 107 -15.84 -2.76 -14.19
C ALA A 107 -15.99 -2.50 -12.68
N LEU A 108 -14.90 -2.57 -11.96
CA LEU A 108 -14.86 -2.40 -10.52
C LEU A 108 -14.13 -1.10 -10.16
N LEU A 109 -14.55 -0.44 -9.09
CA LEU A 109 -13.88 0.72 -8.53
C LEU A 109 -13.57 0.45 -7.05
N LEU A 110 -12.28 0.31 -6.72
CA LEU A 110 -11.81 0.23 -5.35
C LEU A 110 -11.46 1.63 -4.85
N VAL A 111 -12.35 2.22 -4.05
CA VAL A 111 -12.18 3.58 -3.55
C VAL A 111 -11.91 3.58 -2.05
N GLY A 112 -10.96 4.41 -1.63
CA GLY A 112 -10.66 4.61 -0.22
C GLY A 112 -9.61 5.68 0.02
N GLY A 113 -9.57 6.17 1.25
CA GLY A 113 -8.61 7.20 1.66
C GLY A 113 -7.15 6.82 1.38
N ARG A 114 -6.27 7.80 1.41
CA ARG A 114 -4.84 7.54 1.30
C ARG A 114 -4.36 6.64 2.45
N ARG A 115 -3.41 5.76 2.14
CA ARG A 115 -2.81 4.83 3.12
C ARG A 115 -3.80 3.85 3.77
N CYS A 116 -5.01 3.67 3.23
CA CYS A 116 -5.94 2.62 3.66
C CYS A 116 -5.60 1.22 3.14
N GLY A 117 -4.54 1.07 2.33
CA GLY A 117 -4.05 -0.22 1.86
C GLY A 117 -4.60 -0.68 0.51
N LYS A 118 -5.04 0.23 -0.38
CA LYS A 118 -5.50 -0.08 -1.75
C LYS A 118 -4.47 -0.88 -2.53
N THR A 119 -3.29 -0.32 -2.75
CA THR A 119 -2.17 -0.97 -3.45
C THR A 119 -1.75 -2.28 -2.77
N SER A 120 -1.70 -2.29 -1.43
CA SER A 120 -1.41 -3.54 -0.68
C SER A 120 -2.44 -4.61 -0.96
N THR A 121 -3.73 -4.25 -1.07
CA THR A 121 -4.81 -5.19 -1.41
C THR A 121 -4.63 -5.72 -2.82
N ILE A 122 -4.33 -4.87 -3.81
CA ILE A 122 -4.05 -5.29 -5.19
C ILE A 122 -2.90 -6.30 -5.22
N LYS A 123 -1.81 -6.03 -4.50
CA LYS A 123 -0.66 -6.95 -4.39
C LYS A 123 -1.00 -8.31 -3.74
N GLN A 124 -2.07 -8.41 -2.97
CA GLN A 124 -2.53 -9.69 -2.39
C GLN A 124 -3.44 -10.49 -3.35
N LEU A 125 -4.01 -9.88 -4.38
CA LEU A 125 -4.94 -10.57 -5.30
C LEU A 125 -4.38 -11.86 -5.92
N PRO A 126 -3.08 -11.94 -6.32
CA PRO A 126 -2.54 -13.17 -6.89
C PRO A 126 -2.59 -14.39 -5.98
N VAL A 127 -2.58 -14.20 -4.67
CA VAL A 127 -2.62 -15.28 -3.66
C VAL A 127 -4.01 -15.48 -3.05
N ARG A 128 -4.88 -14.47 -3.15
CA ARG A 128 -6.24 -14.51 -2.58
C ARG A 128 -7.28 -14.97 -3.58
N LEU A 129 -7.12 -14.62 -4.85
CA LEU A 129 -8.05 -15.00 -5.90
C LEU A 129 -7.65 -16.32 -6.57
N GLY A 130 -8.65 -17.05 -7.03
CA GLY A 130 -8.47 -18.36 -7.65
C GLY A 130 -7.52 -18.36 -8.86
N PRO A 131 -6.98 -19.55 -9.24
CA PRO A 131 -5.92 -19.66 -10.25
C PRO A 131 -6.35 -19.29 -11.67
N ARG A 132 -7.65 -19.23 -11.94
CA ARG A 132 -8.18 -18.79 -13.24
C ARG A 132 -8.08 -17.30 -13.46
N LEU A 133 -7.97 -16.48 -12.39
CA LEU A 133 -7.82 -15.05 -12.47
C LEU A 133 -6.36 -14.66 -12.46
N ILE A 134 -5.98 -13.78 -13.38
CA ILE A 134 -4.64 -13.20 -13.50
C ILE A 134 -4.75 -11.73 -13.12
N PRO A 135 -4.44 -11.35 -11.86
CA PRO A 135 -4.35 -9.96 -11.49
C PRO A 135 -3.13 -9.31 -12.14
N VAL A 136 -3.35 -8.16 -12.75
CA VAL A 136 -2.32 -7.34 -13.39
C VAL A 136 -2.31 -6.00 -12.68
N GLU A 137 -1.30 -5.75 -11.89
CA GLU A 137 -1.08 -4.45 -11.26
C GLU A 137 -0.45 -3.49 -12.26
N VAL A 138 -1.06 -2.33 -12.47
CA VAL A 138 -0.54 -1.22 -13.24
C VAL A 138 -0.50 0.00 -12.36
N ASP A 139 0.69 0.41 -11.97
CA ASP A 139 0.91 1.68 -11.28
C ASP A 139 0.81 2.83 -12.29
N MET A 140 -0.24 3.65 -12.14
CA MET A 140 -0.46 4.78 -13.04
C MET A 140 0.56 5.91 -12.81
N HIS A 141 1.30 5.95 -11.70
CA HIS A 141 2.44 6.86 -11.54
C HIS A 141 3.55 6.59 -12.55
N ASP A 142 3.87 5.31 -12.79
CA ASP A 142 4.85 4.93 -13.80
C ASP A 142 4.30 5.14 -15.21
N ALA A 143 3.03 4.82 -15.42
CA ALA A 143 2.35 4.97 -16.69
C ALA A 143 2.24 6.45 -17.14
N VAL A 144 2.11 7.38 -16.19
CA VAL A 144 2.07 8.84 -16.44
C VAL A 144 3.37 9.37 -17.05
N ASN A 145 4.49 8.70 -16.84
CA ASN A 145 5.77 9.07 -17.49
C ASN A 145 5.83 8.67 -18.97
N ALA A 146 4.81 7.95 -19.46
CA ALA A 146 4.74 7.55 -20.87
C ALA A 146 4.36 8.73 -21.78
N GLU A 147 5.03 8.84 -22.92
CA GLU A 147 4.69 9.81 -23.95
C GLU A 147 3.49 9.32 -24.76
N GLY A 148 2.34 9.94 -24.54
CA GLY A 148 1.12 9.73 -25.33
C GLY A 148 0.46 8.35 -25.12
N ALA A 149 -0.56 8.10 -25.95
CA ALA A 149 -1.34 6.86 -25.91
C ALA A 149 -0.46 5.62 -26.23
N SER A 150 0.46 5.72 -27.18
CA SER A 150 1.36 4.60 -27.54
C SER A 150 2.23 4.17 -26.37
N GLY A 151 2.77 5.12 -25.61
CA GLY A 151 3.58 4.85 -24.44
C GLY A 151 2.75 4.22 -23.30
N LEU A 152 1.56 4.74 -23.05
CA LEU A 152 0.63 4.18 -22.07
C LEU A 152 0.24 2.73 -22.40
N LEU A 153 -0.19 2.47 -23.64
CA LEU A 153 -0.60 1.13 -24.08
C LEU A 153 0.58 0.14 -24.13
N SER A 154 1.79 0.63 -24.48
CA SER A 154 3.00 -0.19 -24.39
C SER A 154 3.32 -0.59 -22.95
N ASN A 155 3.17 0.32 -21.98
CA ASN A 155 3.34 0.02 -20.56
C ASN A 155 2.29 -1.01 -20.10
N LEU A 156 1.02 -0.83 -20.46
CA LEU A 156 -0.04 -1.79 -20.14
C LEU A 156 0.28 -3.19 -20.69
N ALA A 157 0.70 -3.29 -21.96
CA ALA A 157 1.07 -4.57 -22.56
C ALA A 157 2.23 -5.25 -21.83
N LYS A 158 3.24 -4.48 -21.45
CA LYS A 158 4.38 -4.96 -20.66
C LYS A 158 3.92 -5.51 -19.32
N GLN A 159 3.13 -4.74 -18.57
CA GLN A 159 2.63 -5.15 -17.24
C GLN A 159 1.73 -6.40 -17.34
N ILE A 160 0.85 -6.49 -18.33
CA ILE A 160 0.02 -7.68 -18.57
C ILE A 160 0.91 -8.92 -18.76
N ARG A 161 1.93 -8.83 -19.60
CA ARG A 161 2.85 -9.96 -19.89
C ARG A 161 3.66 -10.36 -18.65
N GLU A 162 4.23 -9.41 -17.95
CA GLU A 162 5.07 -9.64 -16.78
C GLU A 162 4.27 -10.25 -15.62
N ASN A 163 3.07 -9.74 -15.33
CA ASN A 163 2.22 -10.26 -14.27
C ASN A 163 1.67 -11.66 -14.62
N ALA A 164 1.26 -11.90 -15.87
CA ALA A 164 0.82 -13.22 -16.33
C ALA A 164 1.93 -14.27 -16.17
N LEU A 165 3.16 -13.91 -16.54
CA LEU A 165 4.31 -14.80 -16.37
C LEU A 165 4.65 -15.03 -14.91
N THR A 166 4.69 -13.98 -14.10
CA THR A 166 5.08 -14.04 -12.68
C THR A 166 4.06 -14.79 -11.84
N HIS A 167 2.78 -14.47 -11.99
CA HIS A 167 1.73 -15.00 -11.11
C HIS A 167 1.16 -16.32 -11.56
N ARG A 168 1.16 -16.60 -12.87
CA ARG A 168 0.52 -17.79 -13.44
C ARG A 168 1.39 -18.58 -14.42
N ARG A 169 2.66 -18.21 -14.57
CA ARG A 169 3.61 -18.82 -15.51
C ARG A 169 3.07 -18.87 -16.95
N LEU A 170 2.22 -17.90 -17.30
CA LEU A 170 1.62 -17.80 -18.62
C LEU A 170 2.44 -16.84 -19.50
N LYS A 171 2.96 -17.35 -20.61
CA LYS A 171 3.67 -16.56 -21.60
C LYS A 171 2.66 -16.01 -22.61
N LEU A 172 2.55 -14.70 -22.70
CA LEU A 172 1.66 -13.98 -23.60
C LEU A 172 2.42 -13.43 -24.82
N PRO A 173 1.73 -13.12 -25.94
CA PRO A 173 2.32 -12.53 -27.13
C PRO A 173 3.09 -11.23 -26.83
N GLU A 174 4.06 -10.92 -27.66
CA GLU A 174 4.80 -9.66 -27.57
C GLU A 174 4.08 -8.53 -28.31
N LEU A 175 4.13 -7.33 -27.76
CA LEU A 175 3.74 -6.10 -28.43
C LEU A 175 4.89 -5.11 -28.34
N THR A 176 5.38 -4.66 -29.48
CA THR A 176 6.47 -3.69 -29.54
C THR A 176 5.94 -2.27 -29.54
N ARG A 177 6.73 -1.33 -28.99
CA ARG A 177 6.36 0.10 -28.98
C ARG A 177 6.25 0.64 -30.41
N ASP A 178 7.10 0.18 -31.32
CA ASP A 178 7.10 0.63 -32.73
C ASP A 178 5.79 0.25 -33.44
N ALA A 179 5.20 -0.90 -33.14
CA ALA A 179 3.90 -1.28 -33.67
C ALA A 179 2.80 -0.29 -33.27
N LEU A 180 2.84 0.20 -32.02
CA LEU A 180 1.86 1.17 -31.51
C LEU A 180 2.04 2.61 -32.03
N ALA A 181 3.12 2.89 -32.78
CA ALA A 181 3.44 4.27 -33.19
C ALA A 181 2.47 4.81 -34.27
N VAL A 182 1.88 3.93 -35.09
CA VAL A 182 1.03 4.32 -36.22
C VAL A 182 -0.41 4.55 -35.79
N ASP A 183 -1.05 3.56 -35.16
CA ASP A 183 -2.41 3.63 -34.64
C ASP A 183 -2.53 2.78 -33.36
N PRO A 184 -2.36 3.42 -32.18
CA PRO A 184 -2.16 2.66 -30.95
C PRO A 184 -3.38 1.84 -30.52
N TYR A 185 -4.61 2.34 -30.69
CA TYR A 185 -5.80 1.69 -30.17
C TYR A 185 -6.21 0.41 -30.94
N PRO A 186 -6.31 0.41 -32.28
CA PRO A 186 -6.61 -0.81 -33.03
C PRO A 186 -5.54 -1.87 -32.86
N ILE A 187 -4.25 -1.49 -32.94
CA ILE A 187 -3.14 -2.43 -32.80
C ILE A 187 -3.11 -3.06 -31.41
N PHE A 188 -3.36 -2.29 -30.36
CA PHE A 188 -3.48 -2.84 -29.01
C PHE A 188 -4.70 -3.76 -28.89
N GLY A 189 -5.83 -3.44 -29.55
CA GLY A 189 -7.01 -4.30 -29.60
C GLY A 189 -6.75 -5.64 -30.29
N GLU A 190 -6.07 -5.65 -31.45
CA GLU A 190 -5.63 -6.86 -32.14
C GLU A 190 -4.70 -7.72 -31.28
N TRP A 191 -3.78 -7.08 -30.58
CA TRP A 191 -2.92 -7.76 -29.62
C TRP A 191 -3.71 -8.35 -28.45
N LEU A 192 -4.69 -7.64 -27.90
CA LEU A 192 -5.54 -8.16 -26.83
C LEU A 192 -6.37 -9.37 -27.27
N ALA A 193 -6.83 -9.42 -28.52
CA ALA A 193 -7.49 -10.60 -29.07
C ALA A 193 -6.54 -11.82 -29.08
N GLN A 194 -5.26 -11.62 -29.39
CA GLN A 194 -4.26 -12.68 -29.29
C GLN A 194 -3.99 -13.10 -27.84
N VAL A 195 -4.01 -12.14 -26.91
CA VAL A 195 -3.91 -12.41 -25.47
C VAL A 195 -5.07 -13.26 -25.02
N GLU A 196 -6.32 -12.90 -25.34
CA GLU A 196 -7.51 -13.68 -24.99
C GLU A 196 -7.45 -15.10 -25.53
N ALA A 197 -7.02 -15.29 -26.77
CA ALA A 197 -6.80 -16.64 -27.35
C ALA A 197 -5.77 -17.46 -26.55
N ALA A 198 -4.75 -16.81 -25.96
CA ALA A 198 -3.73 -17.46 -25.14
C ALA A 198 -4.17 -17.70 -23.69
N LEU A 199 -5.19 -16.98 -23.18
CA LEU A 199 -5.70 -17.14 -21.82
C LEU A 199 -6.40 -18.49 -21.60
N GLY A 200 -7.04 -19.06 -22.61
CA GLY A 200 -7.88 -20.25 -22.49
C GLY A 200 -9.08 -20.00 -21.57
N GLU A 201 -9.20 -20.77 -20.48
CA GLU A 201 -10.27 -20.59 -19.47
C GLU A 201 -9.95 -19.54 -18.40
N ARG A 202 -8.85 -18.82 -18.54
CA ARG A 202 -8.45 -17.79 -17.59
C ARG A 202 -8.94 -16.42 -18.04
N TRP A 203 -8.86 -15.45 -17.14
CA TRP A 203 -9.16 -14.05 -17.46
C TRP A 203 -8.24 -13.11 -16.70
N LEU A 204 -8.11 -11.90 -17.24
CA LEU A 204 -7.32 -10.83 -16.65
C LEU A 204 -8.19 -9.96 -15.76
N LEU A 205 -7.63 -9.57 -14.60
CA LEU A 205 -8.11 -8.45 -13.80
C LEU A 205 -7.08 -7.33 -13.90
N LEU A 206 -7.35 -6.37 -14.78
CA LEU A 206 -6.49 -5.22 -15.02
C LEU A 206 -6.72 -4.17 -13.93
N CYS A 207 -5.83 -4.08 -12.95
CA CYS A 207 -5.91 -3.17 -11.83
C CYS A 207 -5.13 -1.88 -12.16
N LEU A 208 -5.84 -0.80 -12.45
CA LEU A 208 -5.27 0.52 -12.68
C LEU A 208 -5.23 1.26 -11.34
N ASP A 209 -4.07 1.21 -10.67
CA ASP A 209 -3.90 1.87 -9.37
C ASP A 209 -3.57 3.35 -9.55
N GLU A 210 -4.14 4.21 -8.68
CA GLU A 210 -4.14 5.68 -8.81
C GLU A 210 -4.72 6.14 -10.17
N TYR A 211 -5.88 5.56 -10.55
CA TYR A 211 -6.52 5.75 -11.86
C TYR A 211 -6.82 7.22 -12.19
N GLU A 212 -6.97 8.08 -11.20
CA GLU A 212 -7.15 9.53 -11.36
C GLU A 212 -5.98 10.20 -12.08
N ARG A 213 -4.82 9.56 -12.16
CA ARG A 213 -3.67 10.04 -12.95
C ARG A 213 -3.95 10.12 -14.45
N LEU A 214 -4.90 9.32 -14.94
CA LEU A 214 -5.37 9.46 -16.34
C LEU A 214 -5.97 10.83 -16.59
N GLN A 215 -6.64 11.44 -15.60
CA GLN A 215 -7.15 12.79 -15.73
C GLN A 215 -6.01 13.81 -15.84
N GLU A 216 -4.96 13.66 -15.06
CA GLU A 216 -3.78 14.54 -15.15
C GLU A 216 -3.11 14.44 -16.54
N MET A 217 -2.97 13.23 -17.08
CA MET A 217 -2.45 13.05 -18.45
C MET A 217 -3.31 13.71 -19.51
N LEU A 218 -4.63 13.71 -19.32
CA LEU A 218 -5.58 14.37 -20.21
C LEU A 218 -5.47 15.90 -20.10
N ASP A 219 -5.39 16.43 -18.88
CA ASP A 219 -5.29 17.86 -18.60
C ASP A 219 -3.96 18.43 -19.11
N ASP A 220 -2.88 17.64 -19.05
CA ASP A 220 -1.57 17.96 -19.62
C ASP A 220 -1.51 17.80 -21.16
N GLY A 221 -2.59 17.32 -21.80
CA GLY A 221 -2.63 17.07 -23.24
C GLY A 221 -1.74 15.92 -23.73
N ARG A 222 -1.25 15.07 -22.84
CA ARG A 222 -0.42 13.89 -23.18
C ARG A 222 -1.23 12.75 -23.77
N ILE A 223 -2.48 12.61 -23.39
CA ILE A 223 -3.45 11.69 -23.98
C ILE A 223 -4.70 12.46 -24.36
N ASP A 224 -5.52 11.89 -25.22
CA ASP A 224 -6.82 12.44 -25.60
C ASP A 224 -8.00 11.60 -25.05
N ARG A 225 -9.21 12.11 -25.19
CA ARG A 225 -10.43 11.48 -24.68
C ARG A 225 -10.72 10.10 -25.29
N ARG A 226 -10.07 9.72 -26.38
CA ARG A 226 -10.25 8.40 -27.01
C ARG A 226 -9.88 7.28 -26.06
N ILE A 227 -8.98 7.50 -25.10
CA ILE A 227 -8.63 6.49 -24.08
C ILE A 227 -9.86 6.01 -23.30
N PHE A 228 -10.78 6.90 -22.92
CA PHE A 228 -11.99 6.52 -22.18
C PHE A 228 -12.95 5.70 -23.03
N GLY A 229 -13.12 6.11 -24.30
CA GLY A 229 -13.87 5.33 -25.28
C GLY A 229 -13.28 3.93 -25.48
N TYR A 230 -11.95 3.86 -25.49
CA TYR A 230 -11.24 2.61 -25.60
C TYR A 230 -11.39 1.73 -24.36
N LEU A 231 -11.21 2.27 -23.15
CA LEU A 231 -11.46 1.52 -21.90
C LEU A 231 -12.89 1.03 -21.80
N ARG A 232 -13.87 1.81 -22.20
CA ARG A 232 -15.26 1.38 -22.30
C ARG A 232 -15.43 0.24 -23.31
N HIS A 233 -14.79 0.32 -24.46
CA HIS A 233 -14.77 -0.74 -25.47
C HIS A 233 -14.22 -2.05 -24.91
N LEU A 234 -13.11 -1.98 -24.15
CA LEU A 234 -12.54 -3.15 -23.48
C LEU A 234 -13.54 -3.80 -22.52
N ILE A 235 -14.23 -3.02 -21.70
CA ILE A 235 -15.23 -3.52 -20.76
C ILE A 235 -16.40 -4.23 -21.50
N GLN A 236 -16.78 -3.72 -22.66
CA GLN A 236 -17.96 -4.20 -23.39
C GLN A 236 -17.67 -5.39 -24.33
N HIS A 237 -16.46 -5.47 -24.88
CA HIS A 237 -16.15 -6.39 -25.98
C HIS A 237 -15.05 -7.43 -25.67
N HIS A 238 -14.39 -7.31 -24.51
CA HIS A 238 -13.35 -8.26 -24.09
C HIS A 238 -13.78 -9.02 -22.81
N PRO A 239 -14.59 -10.11 -22.95
CA PRO A 239 -15.20 -10.78 -21.79
C PRO A 239 -14.19 -11.44 -20.86
N GLN A 240 -12.97 -11.71 -21.33
CA GLN A 240 -11.89 -12.25 -20.51
C GLN A 240 -11.02 -11.14 -19.83
N ILE A 241 -11.41 -9.87 -19.98
CA ILE A 241 -10.69 -8.75 -19.37
C ILE A 241 -11.67 -7.97 -18.48
N THR A 242 -11.36 -7.89 -17.20
CA THR A 242 -12.09 -7.06 -16.23
C THR A 242 -11.20 -5.92 -15.78
N ILE A 243 -11.74 -4.72 -15.68
CA ILE A 243 -11.00 -3.55 -15.19
C ILE A 243 -11.37 -3.28 -13.73
N LEU A 244 -10.35 -3.13 -12.90
CA LEU A 244 -10.44 -2.63 -11.53
C LEU A 244 -9.71 -1.27 -11.47
N LEU A 245 -10.47 -0.21 -11.36
CA LEU A 245 -9.94 1.12 -11.04
C LEU A 245 -9.69 1.20 -9.54
N SER A 246 -8.53 1.70 -9.13
CA SER A 246 -8.21 1.89 -7.71
C SER A 246 -7.70 3.31 -7.50
N GLY A 247 -8.27 4.01 -6.52
CA GLY A 247 -7.91 5.40 -6.27
C GLY A 247 -8.52 6.00 -5.01
N SER A 248 -8.23 7.27 -4.78
CA SER A 248 -8.74 8.03 -3.63
C SER A 248 -10.02 8.82 -3.94
N HIS A 249 -10.37 8.94 -5.21
CA HIS A 249 -11.54 9.64 -5.70
C HIS A 249 -12.63 8.66 -6.12
N THR A 250 -13.88 9.08 -6.00
CA THR A 250 -15.00 8.44 -6.67
C THR A 250 -15.14 9.02 -8.09
N LEU A 251 -15.91 8.36 -8.96
CA LEU A 251 -16.17 8.90 -10.30
C LEU A 251 -16.89 10.27 -10.25
N LEU A 252 -17.62 10.56 -9.16
CA LEU A 252 -18.31 11.83 -8.94
C LEU A 252 -17.37 12.97 -8.52
N ASP A 253 -16.19 12.64 -8.03
CA ASP A 253 -15.17 13.63 -7.66
C ASP A 253 -14.32 14.07 -8.87
N LEU A 254 -14.47 13.39 -10.01
CA LEU A 254 -13.80 13.66 -11.28
C LEU A 254 -14.75 14.33 -12.27
N PRO A 255 -14.24 14.89 -13.41
CA PRO A 255 -15.10 15.49 -14.43
C PRO A 255 -16.23 14.56 -14.90
N PRO A 256 -17.41 15.11 -15.28
CA PRO A 256 -18.63 14.33 -15.60
C PRO A 256 -18.42 13.20 -16.61
N MET A 257 -17.48 13.36 -17.53
CA MET A 257 -17.14 12.34 -18.52
C MET A 257 -16.77 10.98 -17.91
N TRP A 258 -16.16 10.95 -16.71
CA TRP A 258 -15.85 9.70 -16.04
C TRP A 258 -17.10 8.90 -15.73
N SER A 259 -18.13 9.55 -15.22
CA SER A 259 -19.44 8.92 -14.97
C SER A 259 -20.13 8.45 -16.25
N ASP A 260 -19.97 9.19 -17.36
CA ASP A 260 -20.55 8.86 -18.66
C ASP A 260 -19.93 7.60 -19.30
N TYR A 261 -18.61 7.46 -19.17
CA TYR A 261 -17.90 6.28 -19.72
C TYR A 261 -18.00 5.04 -18.83
N PHE A 262 -18.11 5.21 -17.50
CA PHE A 262 -18.10 4.12 -16.53
C PHE A 262 -19.45 3.95 -15.79
N ILE A 263 -20.58 4.04 -16.51
CA ILE A 263 -21.96 4.01 -15.96
C ILE A 263 -22.22 2.76 -15.09
N ASN A 264 -21.68 1.59 -15.46
CA ASN A 264 -21.94 0.31 -14.82
C ASN A 264 -20.83 -0.15 -13.88
N VAL A 265 -20.06 0.78 -13.34
CA VAL A 265 -18.98 0.45 -12.38
C VAL A 265 -19.56 0.05 -11.02
N ARG A 266 -19.10 -1.07 -10.48
CA ARG A 266 -19.40 -1.49 -9.10
C ARG A 266 -18.35 -0.94 -8.14
N THR A 267 -18.81 -0.13 -7.19
CA THR A 267 -17.91 0.50 -6.23
C THR A 267 -17.73 -0.37 -4.99
N LEU A 268 -16.49 -0.67 -4.68
CA LEU A 268 -16.03 -1.34 -3.46
C LEU A 268 -15.27 -0.32 -2.61
N LYS A 269 -15.66 -0.18 -1.35
CA LYS A 269 -14.97 0.73 -0.43
C LYS A 269 -13.93 -0.03 0.37
N ILE A 270 -12.74 0.58 0.47
CA ILE A 270 -11.70 0.18 1.41
C ILE A 270 -11.45 1.32 2.39
N GLY A 271 -11.81 1.09 3.64
CA GLY A 271 -11.65 2.05 4.74
C GLY A 271 -10.58 1.62 5.73
N HIS A 272 -10.74 2.05 6.96
CA HIS A 272 -9.92 1.58 8.08
C HIS A 272 -10.16 0.08 8.34
N LEU A 273 -9.25 -0.58 9.03
CA LEU A 273 -9.45 -1.95 9.50
C LEU A 273 -10.63 -1.97 10.48
N ASN A 274 -11.31 -3.11 10.61
CA ASN A 274 -12.17 -3.31 11.77
C ASN A 274 -11.31 -3.54 13.02
N GLU A 275 -11.92 -3.47 14.19
CA GLU A 275 -11.20 -3.55 15.47
C GLU A 275 -10.46 -4.89 15.64
N ASP A 276 -11.07 -5.99 15.24
CA ASP A 276 -10.46 -7.33 15.35
C ASP A 276 -9.25 -7.46 14.42
N GLU A 277 -9.35 -6.97 13.18
CA GLU A 277 -8.24 -6.95 12.21
C GLU A 277 -7.09 -6.06 12.68
N ALA A 278 -7.40 -4.88 13.22
CA ALA A 278 -6.41 -3.96 13.76
C ALA A 278 -5.75 -4.55 15.02
N ARG A 279 -6.52 -5.18 15.89
CA ARG A 279 -6.02 -5.90 17.08
C ARG A 279 -5.09 -7.04 16.69
N GLU A 280 -5.47 -7.83 15.69
CA GLU A 280 -4.60 -8.89 15.17
C GLU A 280 -3.28 -8.32 14.63
N LEU A 281 -3.34 -7.20 13.91
CA LEU A 281 -2.16 -6.50 13.40
C LEU A 281 -1.24 -6.01 14.54
N ILE A 282 -1.81 -5.53 15.65
CA ILE A 282 -1.06 -5.03 16.81
C ILE A 282 -0.45 -6.18 17.60
N VAL A 283 -1.27 -7.17 17.98
CA VAL A 283 -0.89 -8.21 18.94
C VAL A 283 -0.17 -9.39 18.28
N ARG A 284 -0.55 -9.72 17.05
CA ARG A 284 -0.03 -10.89 16.31
C ARG A 284 0.24 -10.55 14.84
N PRO A 285 1.14 -9.59 14.56
CA PRO A 285 1.50 -9.25 13.17
C PRO A 285 2.12 -10.45 12.43
N ILE A 286 2.85 -11.29 13.15
CA ILE A 286 3.42 -12.56 12.70
C ILE A 286 3.18 -13.64 13.76
N GLU A 287 3.38 -14.92 13.40
CA GLU A 287 3.41 -16.02 14.36
C GLU A 287 4.55 -15.81 15.37
N ASP A 288 4.34 -16.21 16.62
CA ASP A 288 5.30 -16.11 17.72
C ASP A 288 5.86 -14.68 17.94
N PHE A 289 5.02 -13.68 17.79
CA PHE A 289 5.42 -12.29 18.05
C PHE A 289 5.61 -12.07 19.57
N PRO A 290 6.82 -11.69 20.01
CA PRO A 290 7.18 -11.76 21.45
C PRO A 290 6.67 -10.55 22.26
N LEU A 291 6.13 -9.50 21.64
CA LEU A 291 5.65 -8.32 22.33
C LEU A 291 4.33 -8.59 23.05
N THR A 292 4.29 -8.29 24.34
CA THR A 292 3.07 -8.31 25.17
C THR A 292 2.68 -6.90 25.57
N TYR A 293 1.43 -6.70 25.93
CA TYR A 293 0.86 -5.38 26.18
C TYR A 293 0.15 -5.31 27.51
N GLU A 294 0.19 -4.15 28.15
CA GLU A 294 -0.73 -3.79 29.21
C GLU A 294 -2.19 -3.85 28.68
N PRO A 295 -3.17 -4.31 29.45
CA PRO A 295 -4.54 -4.53 28.97
C PRO A 295 -5.14 -3.35 28.21
N ASP A 296 -4.98 -2.12 28.70
CA ASP A 296 -5.55 -0.92 28.10
C ASP A 296 -4.70 -0.35 26.93
N ALA A 297 -3.46 -0.81 26.76
CA ALA A 297 -2.54 -0.28 25.75
C ALA A 297 -3.02 -0.57 24.33
N VAL A 298 -3.53 -1.77 24.07
CA VAL A 298 -4.06 -2.17 22.76
C VAL A 298 -5.33 -1.38 22.42
N GLU A 299 -6.26 -1.27 23.39
CA GLU A 299 -7.50 -0.50 23.24
C GLU A 299 -7.21 0.97 22.93
N HIS A 300 -6.16 1.49 23.58
CA HIS A 300 -5.71 2.85 23.35
C HIS A 300 -5.15 3.05 21.95
N ILE A 301 -4.34 2.10 21.44
CA ILE A 301 -3.86 2.15 20.05
C ILE A 301 -5.06 2.13 19.08
N LEU A 302 -6.02 1.22 19.26
CA LEU A 302 -7.20 1.11 18.40
C LEU A 302 -7.99 2.43 18.36
N THR A 303 -8.26 2.99 19.53
CA THR A 303 -9.05 4.23 19.68
C THR A 303 -8.33 5.42 19.04
N VAL A 304 -7.05 5.63 19.36
CA VAL A 304 -6.31 6.83 18.95
C VAL A 304 -5.95 6.79 17.47
N THR A 305 -5.64 5.60 16.92
CA THR A 305 -5.39 5.45 15.48
C THR A 305 -6.67 5.34 14.66
N GLY A 306 -7.83 5.10 15.32
CA GLY A 306 -9.10 4.82 14.66
C GLY A 306 -9.01 3.62 13.72
N CYS A 307 -8.13 2.65 14.02
CA CYS A 307 -7.84 1.47 13.21
C CYS A 307 -7.36 1.79 11.77
N GLN A 308 -6.81 2.98 11.53
CA GLN A 308 -6.24 3.35 10.24
C GLN A 308 -4.93 2.55 10.03
N PRO A 309 -4.82 1.75 8.95
CA PRO A 309 -3.72 0.78 8.80
C PRO A 309 -2.31 1.38 8.88
N TYR A 310 -2.13 2.58 8.32
CA TYR A 310 -0.86 3.28 8.37
C TYR A 310 -0.52 3.72 9.80
N LEU A 311 -1.47 4.36 10.49
CA LEU A 311 -1.25 4.86 11.85
C LEU A 311 -1.01 3.72 12.84
N VAL A 312 -1.74 2.60 12.70
CA VAL A 312 -1.49 1.39 13.49
C VAL A 312 -0.06 0.89 13.29
N GLN A 313 0.36 0.74 12.03
CA GLN A 313 1.71 0.25 11.72
C GLN A 313 2.80 1.24 12.15
N ALA A 314 2.60 2.54 11.96
CA ALA A 314 3.56 3.57 12.38
C ALA A 314 3.73 3.56 13.90
N THR A 315 2.62 3.53 14.65
CA THR A 315 2.65 3.44 16.12
C THR A 315 3.36 2.19 16.60
N CYS A 316 3.02 1.02 16.03
CA CYS A 316 3.65 -0.24 16.42
C CYS A 316 5.13 -0.31 16.01
N ARG A 317 5.52 0.25 14.86
CA ARG A 317 6.92 0.38 14.44
C ARG A 317 7.74 1.15 15.47
N ASP A 318 7.27 2.32 15.86
CA ASP A 318 7.98 3.19 16.79
C ASP A 318 7.99 2.62 18.21
N LEU A 319 6.89 1.99 18.63
CA LEU A 319 6.79 1.28 19.90
C LEU A 319 7.82 0.15 20.00
N VAL A 320 7.92 -0.70 18.96
CA VAL A 320 8.92 -1.79 18.89
C VAL A 320 10.34 -1.22 18.92
N HIS A 321 10.59 -0.13 18.20
CA HIS A 321 11.89 0.52 18.19
C HIS A 321 12.31 0.97 19.60
N MET A 322 11.46 1.72 20.29
CA MET A 322 11.72 2.19 21.65
C MET A 322 11.89 1.06 22.67
N LEU A 323 11.09 0.00 22.56
CA LEU A 323 11.18 -1.13 23.49
C LEU A 323 12.49 -1.92 23.28
N ASN A 324 12.91 -2.10 22.02
CA ASN A 324 14.19 -2.74 21.71
C ASN A 324 15.39 -1.94 22.24
N GLU A 325 15.35 -0.61 22.20
CA GLU A 325 16.38 0.24 22.81
C GLU A 325 16.46 0.05 24.34
N GLN A 326 15.31 -0.23 24.97
CA GLN A 326 15.20 -0.46 26.41
C GLN A 326 15.38 -1.96 26.79
N ASN A 327 15.58 -2.86 25.83
CA ASN A 327 15.59 -4.31 26.01
C ASN A 327 14.35 -4.84 26.76
N ARG A 328 13.16 -4.39 26.35
CA ARG A 328 11.87 -4.74 26.95
C ARG A 328 10.96 -5.38 25.90
N THR A 329 10.16 -6.35 26.33
CA THR A 329 9.15 -7.06 25.51
C THR A 329 7.72 -6.84 26.01
N TYR A 330 7.53 -5.90 26.93
CA TYR A 330 6.24 -5.51 27.48
C TYR A 330 5.99 -4.02 27.27
N ALA A 331 4.89 -3.68 26.61
CA ALA A 331 4.47 -2.31 26.32
C ALA A 331 3.45 -1.82 27.34
N THR A 332 3.69 -0.68 27.95
CA THR A 332 2.76 0.01 28.82
C THR A 332 1.96 1.07 28.07
N LEU A 333 0.89 1.57 28.66
CA LEU A 333 0.12 2.70 28.13
C LEU A 333 1.00 3.94 27.92
N ALA A 334 1.95 4.20 28.81
CA ALA A 334 2.90 5.31 28.71
C ALA A 334 3.86 5.13 27.51
N ASP A 335 4.26 3.90 27.19
CA ASP A 335 5.05 3.61 26.00
C ASP A 335 4.27 3.91 24.72
N VAL A 336 2.98 3.56 24.68
CA VAL A 336 2.09 3.85 23.56
C VAL A 336 1.92 5.36 23.34
N GLU A 337 1.73 6.16 24.40
CA GLU A 337 1.66 7.63 24.27
C GLU A 337 2.95 8.23 23.74
N ARG A 338 4.11 7.70 24.14
CA ARG A 338 5.41 8.11 23.55
C ARG A 338 5.51 7.75 22.07
N ALA A 339 4.99 6.57 21.68
CA ALA A 339 4.95 6.18 20.27
C ALA A 339 4.07 7.12 19.45
N PHE A 340 2.92 7.55 19.95
CA PHE A 340 2.09 8.56 19.29
C PHE A 340 2.81 9.89 19.10
N THR A 341 3.55 10.35 20.11
CA THR A 341 4.36 11.57 20.01
C THR A 341 5.43 11.40 18.91
N SER A 342 6.07 10.23 18.84
CA SER A 342 7.04 9.91 17.81
C SER A 342 6.43 9.95 16.41
N VAL A 343 5.27 9.32 16.21
CA VAL A 343 4.53 9.32 14.93
C VAL A 343 4.15 10.73 14.49
N LEU A 344 3.66 11.57 15.42
CA LEU A 344 3.31 12.96 15.11
C LEU A 344 4.54 13.78 14.63
N THR A 345 5.72 13.44 15.12
CA THR A 345 6.97 14.15 14.78
C THR A 345 7.63 13.60 13.51
N HIS A 346 7.71 12.27 13.34
CA HIS A 346 8.49 11.66 12.27
C HIS A 346 7.66 11.33 11.01
N ASP A 347 6.36 11.14 11.14
CA ASP A 347 5.46 10.84 10.02
C ASP A 347 4.70 12.07 9.51
N GLU A 348 5.27 13.26 9.65
CA GLU A 348 4.70 14.54 9.22
C GLU A 348 4.23 14.51 7.76
N SER A 349 4.94 13.79 6.88
CA SER A 349 4.58 13.67 5.47
C SER A 349 3.19 13.05 5.25
N TYR A 350 2.75 12.13 6.12
CA TYR A 350 1.40 11.57 6.07
C TYR A 350 0.34 12.61 6.38
N PHE A 351 0.53 13.35 7.46
CA PHE A 351 -0.41 14.37 7.91
C PHE A 351 -0.44 15.57 6.96
N SER A 352 0.73 16.03 6.50
CA SER A 352 0.86 17.11 5.51
C SER A 352 0.16 16.77 4.19
N GLN A 353 0.14 15.49 3.79
CA GLN A 353 -0.56 15.07 2.60
C GLN A 353 -2.09 15.13 2.77
N LEU A 354 -2.62 14.71 3.94
CA LEU A 354 -4.04 14.88 4.25
C LEU A 354 -4.48 16.34 4.15
N TRP A 355 -3.58 17.21 4.56
CA TRP A 355 -3.71 18.64 4.51
C TRP A 355 -3.73 19.17 3.07
N LYS A 356 -2.76 18.84 2.25
CA LYS A 356 -2.68 19.29 0.84
C LYS A 356 -3.89 18.86 0.01
N ASP A 357 -4.51 17.74 0.38
CA ASP A 357 -5.69 17.22 -0.30
C ASP A 357 -7.00 17.89 0.15
N ALA A 358 -6.96 18.83 1.09
CA ALA A 358 -8.11 19.56 1.60
C ALA A 358 -8.18 20.97 1.03
N ASP A 359 -9.38 21.41 0.67
CA ASP A 359 -9.65 22.81 0.33
C ASP A 359 -9.77 23.70 1.60
N ASP A 360 -9.83 25.02 1.44
CA ASP A 360 -9.82 25.98 2.54
C ASP A 360 -10.98 25.77 3.53
N ILE A 361 -12.17 25.40 3.03
CA ILE A 361 -13.34 25.14 3.90
C ILE A 361 -13.20 23.82 4.64
N GLN A 362 -12.71 22.78 3.99
CA GLN A 362 -12.41 21.50 4.65
C GLN A 362 -11.37 21.70 5.75
N TRP A 363 -10.39 22.53 5.50
CA TRP A 363 -9.37 22.96 6.44
C TRP A 363 -9.97 23.62 7.67
N ALA A 364 -10.72 24.70 7.43
CA ALA A 364 -11.36 25.45 8.50
C ALA A 364 -12.30 24.54 9.33
N ALA A 365 -13.02 23.62 8.65
CA ALA A 365 -13.88 22.64 9.31
C ALA A 365 -13.10 21.64 10.20
N MET A 366 -12.00 21.08 9.69
CA MET A 366 -11.15 20.21 10.49
C MET A 366 -10.58 20.93 11.71
N ARG A 367 -10.10 22.16 11.54
CA ARG A 367 -9.56 22.95 12.65
C ARG A 367 -10.64 23.32 13.67
N ALA A 368 -11.82 23.74 13.23
CA ALA A 368 -12.93 24.04 14.15
C ALA A 368 -13.31 22.82 14.99
N ILE A 369 -13.43 21.65 14.37
CA ILE A 369 -13.72 20.40 15.08
C ILE A 369 -12.60 20.02 16.05
N ALA A 370 -11.33 20.16 15.64
CA ALA A 370 -10.20 19.85 16.51
C ALA A 370 -10.17 20.72 17.76
N LEU A 371 -10.53 21.99 17.64
CA LEU A 371 -10.59 22.97 18.73
C LEU A 371 -11.94 23.02 19.47
N GLY A 372 -12.90 22.14 19.14
CA GLY A 372 -14.23 22.13 19.75
C GLY A 372 -15.08 23.35 19.43
N GLN A 373 -14.81 24.01 18.30
CA GLN A 373 -15.54 25.20 17.83
C GLN A 373 -16.74 24.79 16.94
N ASP A 374 -17.71 25.69 16.84
CA ASP A 374 -18.91 25.47 16.03
C ASP A 374 -18.59 25.66 14.54
N VAL A 375 -18.67 24.57 13.78
CA VAL A 375 -18.40 24.56 12.32
C VAL A 375 -19.41 25.38 11.51
N GLN A 376 -20.64 25.59 12.02
CA GLN A 376 -21.67 26.36 11.33
C GLN A 376 -21.32 27.87 11.22
N ARG A 377 -20.33 28.32 11.98
CA ARG A 377 -19.84 29.71 11.92
C ARG A 377 -18.84 29.96 10.79
N LEU A 378 -18.46 28.93 10.04
CA LEU A 378 -17.44 29.03 8.99
C LEU A 378 -17.93 29.66 7.68
N GLY A 379 -19.26 29.80 7.51
CA GLY A 379 -19.84 30.44 6.31
C GLY A 379 -21.19 29.88 5.90
N ASP A 380 -21.44 29.83 4.59
CA ASP A 380 -22.70 29.30 4.05
C ASP A 380 -22.90 27.84 4.47
N PRO A 381 -24.02 27.49 5.12
CA PRO A 381 -24.29 26.13 5.60
C PRO A 381 -24.19 25.06 4.49
N ALA A 382 -24.62 25.37 3.28
CA ALA A 382 -24.57 24.41 2.16
C ALA A 382 -23.13 24.09 1.76
N ILE A 383 -22.24 25.07 1.77
CA ILE A 383 -20.81 24.91 1.45
C ILE A 383 -20.12 24.11 2.57
N VAL A 384 -20.41 24.47 3.83
CA VAL A 384 -19.86 23.79 5.00
C VAL A 384 -20.31 22.32 5.04
N ASP A 385 -21.60 22.05 4.80
CA ASP A 385 -22.12 20.68 4.78
C ASP A 385 -21.53 19.84 3.64
N ALA A 386 -21.31 20.44 2.47
CA ALA A 386 -20.63 19.79 1.35
C ALA A 386 -19.18 19.43 1.70
N ALA A 387 -18.44 20.33 2.36
CA ALA A 387 -17.06 20.10 2.82
C ALA A 387 -17.00 18.99 3.88
N LEU A 388 -17.88 19.04 4.88
CA LEU A 388 -18.01 17.99 5.91
C LEU A 388 -18.34 16.62 5.27
N GLY A 389 -19.27 16.62 4.30
CA GLY A 389 -19.62 15.42 3.54
C GLY A 389 -18.41 14.80 2.80
N LYS A 390 -17.55 15.64 2.21
CA LYS A 390 -16.30 15.19 1.57
C LYS A 390 -15.33 14.57 2.61
N LEU A 391 -15.13 15.22 3.75
CA LEU A 391 -14.28 14.73 4.83
C LEU A 391 -14.76 13.38 5.42
N VAL A 392 -16.08 13.19 5.51
CA VAL A 392 -16.68 11.90 5.92
C VAL A 392 -16.46 10.83 4.84
N ARG A 393 -16.65 11.15 3.56
CA ARG A 393 -16.37 10.18 2.47
C ARG A 393 -14.89 9.76 2.42
N ARG A 394 -13.99 10.65 2.80
CA ARG A 394 -12.53 10.39 2.89
C ARG A 394 -12.13 9.68 4.18
N ASP A 395 -13.06 9.28 5.03
CA ASP A 395 -12.82 8.63 6.33
C ASP A 395 -11.97 9.47 7.32
N ILE A 396 -11.90 10.79 7.14
CA ILE A 396 -11.22 11.71 8.06
C ILE A 396 -12.13 12.02 9.26
N LEU A 397 -13.40 12.29 8.98
CA LEU A 397 -14.43 12.56 9.99
C LEU A 397 -15.48 11.46 10.03
N VAL A 398 -16.12 11.35 11.20
CA VAL A 398 -17.31 10.51 11.42
C VAL A 398 -18.44 11.42 11.90
N LYS A 399 -19.62 11.27 11.28
CA LYS A 399 -20.83 11.93 11.76
C LYS A 399 -21.37 11.19 12.99
N THR A 400 -21.65 11.93 14.05
CA THR A 400 -22.23 11.43 15.31
C THR A 400 -23.57 12.11 15.59
N ALA A 401 -24.28 11.68 16.63
CA ALA A 401 -25.51 12.34 17.06
C ALA A 401 -25.29 13.82 17.46
N ASN A 402 -24.09 14.16 17.94
CA ASN A 402 -23.74 15.48 18.45
C ASN A 402 -22.89 16.31 17.47
N GLY A 403 -22.83 15.94 16.19
CA GLY A 403 -22.02 16.64 15.19
C GLY A 403 -20.99 15.74 14.51
N TYR A 404 -19.74 16.20 14.44
CA TYR A 404 -18.66 15.49 13.77
C TYR A 404 -17.48 15.30 14.71
N ARG A 405 -16.76 14.18 14.55
CA ARG A 405 -15.49 13.92 15.22
C ARG A 405 -14.47 13.34 14.24
N PHE A 406 -13.21 13.48 14.55
CA PHE A 406 -12.16 12.77 13.81
C PHE A 406 -12.31 11.27 13.98
N ARG A 407 -12.09 10.52 12.91
CA ARG A 407 -12.08 9.07 12.96
C ARG A 407 -10.85 8.55 13.68
N ALA A 408 -9.69 9.14 13.42
CA ALA A 408 -8.45 8.91 14.14
C ALA A 408 -8.12 10.11 15.02
N GLU A 409 -8.03 9.90 16.33
CA GLU A 409 -7.68 10.94 17.31
C GLU A 409 -6.28 11.52 17.05
N LEU A 410 -5.34 10.70 16.52
CA LEU A 410 -4.00 11.15 16.17
C LEU A 410 -4.01 12.21 15.08
N VAL A 411 -4.94 12.14 14.13
CA VAL A 411 -5.15 13.19 13.11
C VAL A 411 -5.67 14.46 13.77
N ARG A 412 -6.61 14.37 14.73
CA ARG A 412 -7.08 15.53 15.48
C ARG A 412 -5.94 16.21 16.23
N ARG A 413 -5.12 15.44 16.97
CA ARG A 413 -3.96 15.95 17.73
C ARG A 413 -2.98 16.69 16.81
N TRP A 414 -2.75 16.18 15.61
CA TRP A 414 -1.88 16.84 14.63
C TRP A 414 -2.50 18.15 14.12
N VAL A 415 -3.79 18.14 13.74
CA VAL A 415 -4.50 19.35 13.25
C VAL A 415 -4.52 20.46 14.32
N GLU A 416 -4.68 20.09 15.59
CA GLU A 416 -4.67 21.03 16.72
C GLU A 416 -3.35 21.78 16.87
N GLN A 417 -2.24 21.12 16.52
CA GLN A 417 -0.88 21.70 16.61
C GLN A 417 -0.53 22.61 15.41
N GLN A 418 -1.33 22.59 14.34
CA GLN A 418 -1.05 23.40 13.17
C GLN A 418 -1.57 24.81 13.34
N ASP A 419 -0.69 25.79 13.23
CA ASP A 419 -1.08 27.17 13.01
C ASP A 419 -1.59 27.32 11.56
N HIS A 420 -2.50 28.28 11.31
CA HIS A 420 -3.08 28.51 9.99
C HIS A 420 -1.96 28.62 8.94
N PRO A 421 -1.87 27.75 7.92
CA PRO A 421 -0.87 27.96 6.90
C PRO A 421 -1.24 29.23 6.13
N ALA A 422 -0.41 30.24 6.25
CA ALA A 422 -0.32 31.18 5.17
C ALA A 422 0.09 30.36 3.94
N ARG A 423 -0.79 30.25 2.93
CA ARG A 423 -0.37 29.71 1.64
C ARG A 423 0.83 30.53 1.20
N SER A 424 2.00 29.89 1.12
CA SER A 424 3.07 30.43 0.30
C SER A 424 2.53 30.54 -1.12
N PRO A 425 2.70 31.68 -1.76
CA PRO A 425 2.12 31.99 -3.08
C PRO A 425 2.60 31.04 -4.17
#